data_9231f65d54ed2e4ce448cf00120a9dd5
#
_entry.id   9231f65d54ed2e4ce448cf00120a9dd5
#
_cell.length_a   1.000
_cell.length_b   1.000
_cell.length_c   1.000
_cell.angle_alpha   90.00
_cell.angle_beta   90.00
_cell.angle_gamma   90.00
#
_symmetry.space_group_name_H-M   'P 1'
#
loop_
_entity.id
_entity.type
_entity.pdbx_description
1 polymer ?
#
loop_
_entity_poly.entity_id
_entity_poly.type
_entity_poly.pdbx_seq_one_letter_code
_entity_poly.pdbx_strand_id
1 'polypeptide(L)'
;LARDGLPVSLIDLDVIKPYFRSRSARDQLAAAGVELVAPTGDSFYADLPIMLPRVRGLCRQHDRRVVMDVGGDDAGARVIGSLDDVLDPDEIEVAAVLNFNRPFTADPDQAVAMIRGIEGNARMRVTGVIANTHLMQFTKPETVRSGYESARECARRLGVKVLAVCVPSVLEGEFSGDEFESKLFPISRVIRTTFAADTDSAGGDSGVPEQPPAPGFAPAVEGRYGVRKVGPLFVPAAMPDEEG
;
A
#
# COMPACT_ATOMS: atom_id res chain seq x y z
N LEU A 1 -9.55 11.19 -4.44
CA LEU A 1 -10.85 10.65 -3.97
C LEU A 1 -11.57 11.65 -3.06
N ALA A 2 -11.02 12.05 -1.91
CA ALA A 2 -11.69 13.02 -1.02
C ALA A 2 -11.95 14.38 -1.69
N ARG A 3 -11.15 14.79 -2.67
CA ARG A 3 -11.34 16.02 -3.45
C ARG A 3 -12.46 15.94 -4.48
N ASP A 4 -12.95 14.74 -4.76
CA ASP A 4 -14.01 14.51 -5.77
C ASP A 4 -15.42 14.67 -5.18
N GLY A 5 -15.52 15.08 -3.90
CA GLY A 5 -16.77 15.46 -3.25
C GLY A 5 -17.56 14.31 -2.60
N LEU A 6 -17.17 13.06 -2.83
CA LEU A 6 -17.77 11.92 -2.10
C LEU A 6 -17.08 11.70 -0.76
N PRO A 7 -17.80 11.31 0.29
CA PRO A 7 -17.20 10.88 1.54
C PRO A 7 -16.25 9.70 1.31
N VAL A 8 -15.09 9.71 1.97
CA VAL A 8 -14.09 8.64 1.86
C VAL A 8 -13.86 8.01 3.23
N SER A 9 -13.91 6.68 3.30
CA SER A 9 -13.46 5.91 4.46
C SER A 9 -12.19 5.14 4.10
N LEU A 10 -11.14 5.32 4.88
CA LEU A 10 -9.93 4.51 4.83
C LEU A 10 -9.99 3.48 5.95
N ILE A 11 -9.93 2.20 5.60
CA ILE A 11 -9.96 1.07 6.53
C ILE A 11 -8.56 0.48 6.62
N ASP A 12 -7.96 0.51 7.81
CA ASP A 12 -6.64 -0.08 8.09
C ASP A 12 -6.82 -1.55 8.49
N LEU A 13 -6.49 -2.45 7.58
CA LEU A 13 -6.51 -3.90 7.74
C LEU A 13 -5.09 -4.53 7.72
N ASP A 14 -4.01 -3.73 7.79
CA ASP A 14 -2.65 -4.28 7.92
C ASP A 14 -2.41 -4.81 9.33
N VAL A 15 -2.50 -6.13 9.46
CA VAL A 15 -2.46 -6.87 10.74
C VAL A 15 -1.06 -6.93 11.35
N ILE A 16 0.01 -6.85 10.53
CA ILE A 16 1.34 -7.31 10.93
C ILE A 16 2.29 -6.16 11.27
N LYS A 17 2.06 -4.94 10.81
CA LYS A 17 3.05 -3.85 10.94
C LYS A 17 2.66 -2.80 11.97
N PRO A 18 3.28 -2.81 13.17
CA PRO A 18 3.00 -1.78 14.18
C PRO A 18 3.54 -0.38 13.81
N TYR A 19 4.51 -0.28 12.89
CA TYR A 19 5.28 0.96 12.67
C TYR A 19 4.84 1.82 11.48
N PHE A 20 4.03 1.28 10.54
CA PHE A 20 3.60 1.97 9.32
C PHE A 20 2.10 1.77 9.12
N ARG A 21 1.30 2.30 10.04
CA ARG A 21 -0.15 2.14 9.99
C ARG A 21 -0.82 3.46 9.64
N SER A 22 -1.88 3.39 8.86
CA SER A 22 -2.72 4.54 8.51
C SER A 22 -3.20 5.31 9.73
N ARG A 23 -3.30 4.64 10.90
CA ARG A 23 -3.62 5.27 12.19
C ARG A 23 -2.62 6.37 12.60
N SER A 24 -1.36 6.27 12.17
CA SER A 24 -0.34 7.30 12.46
C SER A 24 -0.56 8.60 11.67
N ALA A 25 -1.43 8.55 10.65
CA ALA A 25 -1.83 9.71 9.86
C ALA A 25 -3.24 10.21 10.21
N ARG A 26 -3.82 9.80 11.33
CA ARG A 26 -5.21 10.10 11.73
C ARG A 26 -5.58 11.57 11.59
N ASP A 27 -4.77 12.46 12.16
CA ASP A 27 -5.08 13.90 12.15
C ASP A 27 -5.01 14.49 10.74
N GLN A 28 -4.06 14.02 9.93
CA GLN A 28 -3.92 14.45 8.54
C GLN A 28 -5.05 13.94 7.65
N LEU A 29 -5.50 12.69 7.88
CA LEU A 29 -6.66 12.11 7.19
C LEU A 29 -7.94 12.85 7.57
N ALA A 30 -8.13 13.14 8.86
CA ALA A 30 -9.28 13.93 9.33
C ALA A 30 -9.29 15.34 8.72
N ALA A 31 -8.13 16.01 8.66
CA ALA A 31 -7.98 17.32 8.01
C ALA A 31 -8.28 17.28 6.50
N ALA A 32 -8.06 16.12 5.86
CA ALA A 32 -8.41 15.88 4.46
C ALA A 32 -9.87 15.41 4.25
N GLY A 33 -10.69 15.35 5.30
CA GLY A 33 -12.07 14.87 5.23
C GLY A 33 -12.21 13.37 5.06
N VAL A 34 -11.18 12.59 5.40
CA VAL A 34 -11.17 11.12 5.30
C VAL A 34 -11.49 10.52 6.68
N GLU A 35 -12.52 9.68 6.73
CA GLU A 35 -12.83 8.87 7.90
C GLU A 35 -11.85 7.71 8.03
N LEU A 36 -11.10 7.62 9.12
CA LEU A 36 -10.23 6.50 9.39
C LEU A 36 -10.91 5.46 10.27
N VAL A 37 -11.03 4.25 9.77
CA VAL A 37 -11.48 3.04 10.49
C VAL A 37 -10.25 2.16 10.74
N ALA A 38 -9.78 2.16 11.96
CA ALA A 38 -8.59 1.41 12.37
C ALA A 38 -8.82 0.83 13.77
N PRO A 39 -8.11 -0.25 14.15
CA PRO A 39 -8.13 -0.78 15.51
C PRO A 39 -7.75 0.31 16.52
N THR A 40 -8.42 0.31 17.66
CA THR A 40 -8.19 1.29 18.74
C THR A 40 -7.16 0.82 19.76
N GLY A 41 -6.93 -0.49 19.85
CA GLY A 41 -6.01 -1.12 20.78
C GLY A 41 -4.64 -1.48 20.18
N ASP A 42 -3.76 -1.99 21.03
CA ASP A 42 -2.44 -2.47 20.63
C ASP A 42 -2.49 -3.88 20.01
N SER A 43 -3.62 -4.57 20.13
CA SER A 43 -3.84 -5.93 19.63
C SER A 43 -4.85 -5.95 18.51
N PHE A 44 -4.37 -5.93 17.27
CA PHE A 44 -5.21 -6.01 16.08
C PHE A 44 -6.10 -7.26 16.06
N TYR A 45 -5.54 -8.42 16.41
CA TYR A 45 -6.29 -9.68 16.39
C TYR A 45 -7.47 -9.70 17.36
N ALA A 46 -7.37 -8.99 18.48
CA ALA A 46 -8.48 -8.84 19.42
C ALA A 46 -9.53 -7.85 18.90
N ASP A 47 -9.11 -6.83 18.16
CA ASP A 47 -9.99 -5.78 17.66
C ASP A 47 -10.69 -6.15 16.35
N LEU A 48 -10.11 -7.04 15.54
CA LEU A 48 -10.63 -7.42 14.22
C LEU A 48 -12.11 -7.89 14.26
N PRO A 49 -12.53 -8.79 15.17
CA PRO A 49 -13.92 -9.20 15.25
C PRO A 49 -14.89 -8.04 15.55
N ILE A 50 -14.43 -7.00 16.25
CA ILE A 50 -15.21 -5.80 16.57
C ILE A 50 -15.30 -4.87 15.35
N MET A 51 -14.25 -4.82 14.54
CA MET A 51 -14.19 -3.97 13.34
C MET A 51 -14.99 -4.52 12.17
N LEU A 52 -14.98 -5.84 11.95
CA LEU A 52 -15.59 -6.47 10.79
C LEU A 52 -17.05 -6.08 10.54
N PRO A 53 -17.94 -5.99 11.54
CA PRO A 53 -19.33 -5.51 11.33
C PRO A 53 -19.39 -4.09 10.78
N ARG A 54 -18.51 -3.19 11.26
CA ARG A 54 -18.43 -1.81 10.75
C ARG A 54 -17.92 -1.76 9.33
N VAL A 55 -16.87 -2.55 9.02
CA VAL A 55 -16.32 -2.68 7.68
C VAL A 55 -17.39 -3.17 6.71
N ARG A 56 -18.13 -4.24 7.05
CA ARG A 56 -19.25 -4.72 6.24
C ARG A 56 -20.34 -3.65 6.05
N GLY A 57 -20.64 -2.89 7.09
CA GLY A 57 -21.58 -1.79 6.98
C GLY A 57 -21.16 -0.69 6.02
N LEU A 58 -19.86 -0.36 6.00
CA LEU A 58 -19.29 0.63 5.07
C LEU A 58 -19.28 0.12 3.63
N CYS A 59 -18.92 -1.15 3.41
CA CYS A 59 -18.89 -1.75 2.08
C CYS A 59 -20.27 -1.83 1.40
N ARG A 60 -21.37 -1.77 2.18
CA ARG A 60 -22.75 -1.76 1.66
C ARG A 60 -23.27 -0.36 1.35
N GLN A 61 -22.48 0.69 1.60
CA GLN A 61 -22.87 2.07 1.34
C GLN A 61 -22.36 2.50 -0.05
N HIS A 62 -23.28 2.82 -0.96
CA HIS A 62 -22.95 3.25 -2.32
C HIS A 62 -22.74 4.77 -2.46
N ASP A 63 -23.01 5.55 -1.39
CA ASP A 63 -22.88 7.01 -1.34
C ASP A 63 -21.49 7.46 -0.87
N ARG A 64 -20.54 6.54 -0.71
CA ARG A 64 -19.17 6.80 -0.28
C ARG A 64 -18.14 5.93 -0.99
N ARG A 65 -16.90 6.35 -0.94
CA ARG A 65 -15.76 5.54 -1.38
C ARG A 65 -15.09 4.87 -0.18
N VAL A 66 -14.83 3.59 -0.29
CA VAL A 66 -14.11 2.81 0.72
C VAL A 66 -12.75 2.43 0.16
N VAL A 67 -11.69 2.77 0.89
CA VAL A 67 -10.31 2.36 0.59
C VAL A 67 -9.86 1.43 1.70
N MET A 68 -9.33 0.26 1.36
CA MET A 68 -8.80 -0.69 2.33
C MET A 68 -7.29 -0.80 2.19
N ASP A 69 -6.57 -0.47 3.25
CA ASP A 69 -5.13 -0.71 3.37
C ASP A 69 -4.92 -2.11 3.95
N VAL A 70 -4.45 -3.02 3.12
CA VAL A 70 -4.37 -4.45 3.45
C VAL A 70 -2.92 -4.90 3.45
N GLY A 71 -2.53 -5.67 4.45
CA GLY A 71 -1.21 -6.29 4.49
C GLY A 71 -0.98 -7.19 3.28
N GLY A 72 0.19 -7.05 2.64
CA GLY A 72 0.57 -7.83 1.47
C GLY A 72 1.08 -9.23 1.81
N ASP A 73 0.38 -9.95 2.66
CA ASP A 73 0.73 -11.27 3.15
C ASP A 73 -0.53 -12.16 3.29
N ASP A 74 -0.32 -13.42 3.65
CA ASP A 74 -1.40 -14.40 3.81
C ASP A 74 -2.44 -13.99 4.87
N ALA A 75 -2.04 -13.22 5.89
CA ALA A 75 -2.95 -12.79 6.93
C ALA A 75 -3.89 -11.70 6.40
N GLY A 76 -3.35 -10.69 5.72
CA GLY A 76 -4.13 -9.66 5.04
C GLY A 76 -5.08 -10.26 4.00
N ALA A 77 -4.57 -11.20 3.18
CA ALA A 77 -5.38 -11.88 2.17
C ALA A 77 -6.58 -12.64 2.78
N ARG A 78 -6.38 -13.31 3.93
CA ARG A 78 -7.48 -14.00 4.64
C ARG A 78 -8.50 -13.04 5.24
N VAL A 79 -8.06 -11.88 5.73
CA VAL A 79 -8.99 -10.85 6.23
C VAL A 79 -9.92 -10.40 5.10
N ILE A 80 -9.37 -10.12 3.92
CA ILE A 80 -10.18 -9.77 2.75
C ILE A 80 -11.08 -10.93 2.33
N GLY A 81 -10.57 -12.16 2.27
CA GLY A 81 -11.37 -13.35 1.96
C GLY A 81 -12.53 -13.58 2.94
N SER A 82 -12.46 -13.03 4.15
CA SER A 82 -13.58 -13.05 5.12
C SER A 82 -14.68 -12.02 4.84
N LEU A 83 -14.47 -11.13 3.88
CA LEU A 83 -15.41 -10.09 3.46
C LEU A 83 -16.06 -10.40 2.11
N ASP A 84 -15.90 -11.61 1.59
CA ASP A 84 -16.43 -12.05 0.29
C ASP A 84 -17.97 -11.93 0.17
N ASP A 85 -18.67 -11.91 1.31
CA ASP A 85 -20.12 -11.69 1.39
C ASP A 85 -20.57 -10.24 1.13
N VAL A 86 -19.65 -9.28 1.12
CA VAL A 86 -19.95 -7.84 0.98
C VAL A 86 -19.07 -7.14 -0.06
N LEU A 87 -18.11 -7.84 -0.65
CA LEU A 87 -17.22 -7.31 -1.67
C LEU A 87 -17.60 -7.93 -3.01
N ASP A 88 -18.31 -7.18 -3.84
CA ASP A 88 -18.63 -7.61 -5.20
C ASP A 88 -17.37 -7.46 -6.08
N PRO A 89 -16.85 -8.54 -6.69
CA PRO A 89 -15.68 -8.46 -7.57
C PRO A 89 -15.85 -7.51 -8.76
N ASP A 90 -17.08 -7.27 -9.21
CA ASP A 90 -17.37 -6.39 -10.34
C ASP A 90 -17.42 -4.90 -9.93
N GLU A 91 -17.53 -4.61 -8.63
CA GLU A 91 -17.57 -3.25 -8.07
C GLU A 91 -16.29 -2.81 -7.38
N ILE A 92 -15.27 -3.67 -7.31
CA ILE A 92 -14.03 -3.36 -6.59
C ILE A 92 -12.82 -3.32 -7.52
N GLU A 93 -11.89 -2.44 -7.20
CA GLU A 93 -10.56 -2.41 -7.78
C GLU A 93 -9.55 -2.91 -6.76
N VAL A 94 -8.78 -3.94 -7.15
CA VAL A 94 -7.72 -4.52 -6.32
C VAL A 94 -6.37 -4.18 -6.91
N ALA A 95 -5.66 -3.24 -6.27
CA ALA A 95 -4.35 -2.81 -6.72
C ALA A 95 -3.22 -3.45 -5.90
N ALA A 96 -2.29 -4.13 -6.55
CA ALA A 96 -1.06 -4.59 -5.95
C ALA A 96 0.00 -3.48 -6.00
N VAL A 97 0.44 -2.99 -4.84
CA VAL A 97 1.49 -1.96 -4.74
C VAL A 97 2.85 -2.63 -4.65
N LEU A 98 3.68 -2.46 -5.70
CA LEU A 98 4.94 -3.16 -5.89
C LEU A 98 6.14 -2.28 -5.62
N ASN A 99 7.09 -2.79 -4.82
CA ASN A 99 8.41 -2.21 -4.63
C ASN A 99 9.48 -3.29 -4.85
N PHE A 100 10.20 -3.19 -5.96
CA PHE A 100 11.21 -4.17 -6.37
C PHE A 100 12.54 -4.06 -5.59
N ASN A 101 12.70 -3.05 -4.75
CA ASN A 101 13.82 -2.96 -3.81
C ASN A 101 13.55 -3.71 -2.49
N ARG A 102 12.60 -4.64 -2.49
CA ARG A 102 12.30 -5.47 -1.33
C ARG A 102 12.65 -6.92 -1.56
N PRO A 103 13.15 -7.61 -0.53
CA PRO A 103 13.27 -9.07 -0.58
C PRO A 103 11.92 -9.69 -0.96
N PHE A 104 11.92 -10.79 -1.69
CA PHE A 104 10.77 -11.55 -2.16
C PHE A 104 9.90 -10.87 -3.25
N THR A 105 10.26 -9.66 -3.68
CA THR A 105 9.67 -8.98 -4.84
C THR A 105 10.75 -8.30 -5.68
N ALA A 106 12.00 -8.81 -5.60
CA ALA A 106 13.14 -8.20 -6.27
C ALA A 106 13.07 -8.30 -7.80
N ASP A 107 12.28 -9.22 -8.31
CA ASP A 107 12.05 -9.42 -9.74
C ASP A 107 10.57 -9.72 -10.04
N PRO A 108 10.17 -9.63 -11.33
CA PRO A 108 8.80 -9.89 -11.75
C PRO A 108 8.30 -11.30 -11.46
N ASP A 109 9.17 -12.33 -11.50
CA ASP A 109 8.77 -13.72 -11.23
C ASP A 109 8.31 -13.89 -9.79
N GLN A 110 9.11 -13.39 -8.85
CA GLN A 110 8.80 -13.43 -7.43
C GLN A 110 7.54 -12.60 -7.11
N ALA A 111 7.41 -11.41 -7.69
CA ALA A 111 6.26 -10.55 -7.48
C ALA A 111 4.96 -11.19 -7.99
N VAL A 112 4.97 -11.79 -9.18
CA VAL A 112 3.82 -12.50 -9.75
C VAL A 112 3.45 -13.72 -8.91
N ALA A 113 4.43 -14.52 -8.48
CA ALA A 113 4.19 -15.69 -7.64
C ALA A 113 3.52 -15.29 -6.32
N MET A 114 3.99 -14.21 -5.69
CA MET A 114 3.40 -13.68 -4.46
C MET A 114 1.98 -13.17 -4.68
N ILE A 115 1.71 -12.40 -5.74
CA ILE A 115 0.37 -11.91 -6.08
C ILE A 115 -0.59 -13.09 -6.27
N ARG A 116 -0.18 -14.14 -6.99
CA ARG A 116 -1.03 -15.33 -7.18
C ARG A 116 -1.34 -16.06 -5.87
N GLY A 117 -0.39 -16.11 -4.93
CA GLY A 117 -0.64 -16.62 -3.57
C GLY A 117 -1.68 -15.78 -2.82
N ILE A 118 -1.55 -14.44 -2.89
CA ILE A 118 -2.51 -13.51 -2.28
C ILE A 118 -3.91 -13.67 -2.90
N GLU A 119 -4.02 -13.72 -4.23
CA GLU A 119 -5.29 -13.94 -4.93
C GLU A 119 -6.00 -15.22 -4.48
N GLY A 120 -5.24 -16.31 -4.32
CA GLY A 120 -5.78 -17.58 -3.85
C GLY A 120 -6.37 -17.51 -2.44
N ASN A 121 -5.69 -16.82 -1.51
CA ASN A 121 -6.13 -16.66 -0.13
C ASN A 121 -7.24 -15.61 0.03
N ALA A 122 -7.19 -14.54 -0.75
CA ALA A 122 -8.20 -13.47 -0.75
C ALA A 122 -9.47 -13.87 -1.52
N ARG A 123 -9.42 -14.88 -2.38
CA ARG A 123 -10.49 -15.27 -3.33
C ARG A 123 -10.87 -14.12 -4.29
N MET A 124 -9.95 -13.23 -4.54
CA MET A 124 -10.13 -12.06 -5.40
C MET A 124 -8.97 -11.93 -6.36
N ARG A 125 -9.23 -11.35 -7.52
CA ARG A 125 -8.21 -11.07 -8.52
C ARG A 125 -7.65 -9.67 -8.34
N VAL A 126 -6.34 -9.53 -8.51
CA VAL A 126 -5.72 -8.23 -8.71
C VAL A 126 -6.17 -7.68 -10.06
N THR A 127 -6.68 -6.45 -10.08
CA THR A 127 -7.20 -5.77 -11.27
C THR A 127 -6.19 -4.79 -11.85
N GLY A 128 -5.16 -4.43 -11.07
CA GLY A 128 -4.07 -3.57 -11.52
C GLY A 128 -2.88 -3.57 -10.58
N VAL A 129 -1.77 -3.02 -11.04
CA VAL A 129 -0.57 -2.83 -10.22
C VAL A 129 -0.21 -1.35 -10.10
N ILE A 130 0.36 -0.96 -8.98
CA ILE A 130 0.93 0.37 -8.76
C ILE A 130 2.44 0.20 -8.61
N ALA A 131 3.20 0.86 -9.48
CA ALA A 131 4.65 0.90 -9.40
C ALA A 131 5.07 1.87 -8.28
N ASN A 132 5.59 1.34 -7.18
CA ASN A 132 6.02 2.12 -6.01
C ASN A 132 7.42 1.70 -5.56
N THR A 133 8.34 1.56 -6.52
CA THR A 133 9.72 1.19 -6.23
C THR A 133 10.49 2.39 -5.73
N HIS A 134 10.99 2.30 -4.50
CA HIS A 134 11.69 3.37 -3.84
C HIS A 134 12.72 2.86 -2.82
N LEU A 135 13.67 3.72 -2.48
CA LEU A 135 14.67 3.57 -1.41
C LEU A 135 14.55 4.70 -0.38
N MET A 136 13.31 5.15 -0.10
CA MET A 136 13.02 6.30 0.76
C MET A 136 13.75 7.56 0.28
N GLN A 137 14.51 8.25 1.15
CA GLN A 137 15.29 9.44 0.80
C GLN A 137 16.42 9.18 -0.21
N PHE A 138 16.78 7.93 -0.44
CA PHE A 138 17.82 7.54 -1.41
C PHE A 138 17.24 7.16 -2.77
N THR A 139 15.96 7.38 -2.98
CA THR A 139 15.31 7.13 -4.27
C THR A 139 15.86 8.10 -5.31
N LYS A 140 16.24 7.54 -6.46
CA LYS A 140 16.70 8.29 -7.64
C LYS A 140 15.71 8.10 -8.78
N PRO A 141 15.71 8.97 -9.82
CA PRO A 141 14.86 8.80 -10.99
C PRO A 141 15.04 7.42 -11.66
N GLU A 142 16.26 6.90 -11.73
CA GLU A 142 16.55 5.59 -12.31
C GLU A 142 15.90 4.45 -11.50
N THR A 143 15.79 4.60 -10.18
CA THR A 143 15.10 3.65 -9.30
C THR A 143 13.62 3.55 -9.66
N VAL A 144 12.99 4.69 -9.93
CA VAL A 144 11.57 4.74 -10.33
C VAL A 144 11.40 4.12 -11.72
N ARG A 145 12.25 4.51 -12.69
CA ARG A 145 12.21 3.98 -14.07
C ARG A 145 12.37 2.46 -14.10
N SER A 146 13.40 1.95 -13.45
CA SER A 146 13.64 0.49 -13.35
C SER A 146 12.48 -0.23 -12.67
N GLY A 147 11.92 0.36 -11.60
CA GLY A 147 10.77 -0.18 -10.90
C GLY A 147 9.51 -0.21 -11.77
N TYR A 148 9.31 0.81 -12.61
CA TYR A 148 8.20 0.83 -13.56
C TYR A 148 8.32 -0.28 -14.60
N GLU A 149 9.50 -0.50 -15.18
CA GLU A 149 9.70 -1.58 -16.16
C GLU A 149 9.39 -2.96 -15.55
N SER A 150 9.81 -3.19 -14.32
CA SER A 150 9.50 -4.42 -13.60
C SER A 150 8.00 -4.55 -13.32
N ALA A 151 7.33 -3.45 -12.94
CA ALA A 151 5.88 -3.43 -12.70
C ALA A 151 5.09 -3.66 -14.00
N ARG A 152 5.55 -3.10 -15.12
CA ARG A 152 4.96 -3.30 -16.44
C ARG A 152 5.04 -4.77 -16.88
N GLU A 153 6.17 -5.42 -16.65
CA GLU A 153 6.32 -6.84 -16.92
C GLU A 153 5.43 -7.70 -16.02
N CYS A 154 5.30 -7.38 -14.71
CA CYS A 154 4.33 -8.02 -13.83
C CYS A 154 2.90 -7.85 -14.33
N ALA A 155 2.52 -6.63 -14.69
CA ALA A 155 1.17 -6.32 -15.20
C ALA A 155 0.85 -7.12 -16.45
N ARG A 156 1.81 -7.20 -17.39
CA ARG A 156 1.69 -8.00 -18.61
C ARG A 156 1.45 -9.48 -18.32
N ARG A 157 2.20 -10.07 -17.37
CA ARG A 157 2.06 -11.50 -16.98
C ARG A 157 0.76 -11.78 -16.23
N LEU A 158 0.27 -10.82 -15.48
CA LEU A 158 -1.00 -10.92 -14.76
C LEU A 158 -2.20 -10.64 -15.65
N GLY A 159 -2.00 -10.04 -16.83
CA GLY A 159 -3.06 -9.60 -17.73
C GLY A 159 -3.81 -8.37 -17.23
N VAL A 160 -3.14 -7.50 -16.46
CA VAL A 160 -3.68 -6.27 -15.87
C VAL A 160 -2.89 -5.03 -16.33
N LYS A 161 -3.32 -3.84 -15.91
CA LYS A 161 -2.63 -2.57 -16.22
C LYS A 161 -1.77 -2.09 -15.06
N VAL A 162 -0.75 -1.27 -15.36
CA VAL A 162 -0.14 -0.40 -14.37
C VAL A 162 -1.05 0.82 -14.18
N LEU A 163 -1.63 0.97 -13.00
CA LEU A 163 -2.61 2.02 -12.69
C LEU A 163 -1.92 3.37 -12.44
N ALA A 164 -0.78 3.34 -11.78
CA ALA A 164 -0.02 4.54 -11.46
C ALA A 164 1.46 4.21 -11.22
N VAL A 165 2.30 5.26 -11.38
CA VAL A 165 3.71 5.25 -10.99
C VAL A 165 3.89 6.25 -9.85
N CYS A 166 4.21 5.75 -8.66
CA CYS A 166 4.49 6.58 -7.51
C CYS A 166 5.87 7.22 -7.64
N VAL A 167 5.93 8.53 -7.48
CA VAL A 167 7.15 9.33 -7.56
C VAL A 167 7.27 10.16 -6.29
N PRO A 168 8.41 10.17 -5.59
CA PRO A 168 8.64 11.14 -4.53
C PRO A 168 8.40 12.57 -5.05
N SER A 169 7.60 13.37 -4.35
CA SER A 169 7.22 14.72 -4.80
C SER A 169 8.44 15.62 -5.10
N VAL A 170 9.55 15.37 -4.41
CA VAL A 170 10.82 16.09 -4.64
C VAL A 170 11.49 15.76 -5.98
N LEU A 171 11.11 14.65 -6.61
CA LEU A 171 11.62 14.19 -7.91
C LEU A 171 10.60 14.36 -9.04
N GLU A 172 9.42 14.94 -8.78
CA GLU A 172 8.35 15.05 -9.77
C GLU A 172 8.82 15.73 -11.06
N GLY A 173 9.63 16.78 -10.94
CA GLY A 173 10.19 17.53 -12.08
C GLY A 173 11.23 16.78 -12.91
N GLU A 174 11.70 15.61 -12.47
CA GLU A 174 12.65 14.76 -13.18
C GLU A 174 11.98 13.85 -14.23
N PHE A 175 10.65 13.88 -14.31
CA PHE A 175 9.87 13.04 -15.19
C PHE A 175 8.98 13.89 -16.12
N SER A 176 8.94 13.53 -17.40
CA SER A 176 7.95 14.08 -18.32
C SER A 176 6.59 13.42 -18.13
N GLY A 177 5.50 14.15 -18.37
CA GLY A 177 4.14 13.65 -18.15
C GLY A 177 3.76 12.47 -19.04
N ASP A 178 4.49 12.23 -20.13
CA ASP A 178 4.32 11.17 -21.11
C ASP A 178 5.38 10.07 -21.04
N GLU A 179 6.28 10.14 -20.07
CA GLU A 179 7.38 9.18 -19.92
C GLU A 179 6.88 7.76 -19.62
N PHE A 180 5.76 7.65 -18.93
CA PHE A 180 5.14 6.38 -18.59
C PHE A 180 3.77 6.25 -19.26
N GLU A 181 3.40 5.04 -19.66
CA GLU A 181 2.05 4.73 -20.17
C GLU A 181 0.98 4.83 -19.07
N SER A 182 1.38 5.20 -17.86
CA SER A 182 0.54 5.24 -16.67
C SER A 182 0.63 6.59 -16.00
N LYS A 183 -0.39 6.93 -15.22
CA LYS A 183 -0.45 8.21 -14.49
C LYS A 183 0.70 8.33 -13.49
N LEU A 184 1.42 9.44 -13.56
CA LEU A 184 2.33 9.85 -12.48
C LEU A 184 1.52 10.19 -11.22
N PHE A 185 1.96 9.65 -10.08
CA PHE A 185 1.34 9.89 -8.79
C PHE A 185 2.39 10.38 -7.80
N PRO A 186 2.56 11.71 -7.65
CA PRO A 186 3.48 12.29 -6.70
C PRO A 186 3.07 11.94 -5.26
N ILE A 187 4.02 11.40 -4.50
CA ILE A 187 3.81 11.05 -3.10
C ILE A 187 4.78 11.78 -2.19
N SER A 188 4.26 12.27 -1.07
CA SER A 188 5.04 12.82 0.02
C SER A 188 5.00 11.88 1.21
N ARG A 189 6.10 11.82 1.95
CA ARG A 189 6.16 10.98 3.14
C ARG A 189 5.34 11.61 4.27
N VAL A 190 4.25 10.95 4.64
CA VAL A 190 3.35 11.37 5.72
C VAL A 190 3.78 10.75 7.05
N ILE A 191 4.13 9.46 7.05
CA ILE A 191 4.50 8.73 8.26
C ILE A 191 6.01 8.78 8.42
N ARG A 192 6.50 9.42 9.51
CA ARG A 192 7.89 9.42 9.89
C ARG A 192 8.13 8.31 10.90
N THR A 193 9.19 7.53 10.71
CA THR A 193 9.64 6.56 11.72
C THR A 193 10.43 7.28 12.79
N THR A 194 10.30 6.85 14.03
CA THR A 194 11.08 7.38 15.19
C THR A 194 12.60 7.23 15.05
N PHE A 195 13.04 6.47 14.05
CA PHE A 195 14.46 6.24 13.75
C PHE A 195 14.99 7.10 12.58
N ALA A 196 14.16 7.92 11.94
CA ALA A 196 14.61 8.87 10.94
C ALA A 196 15.12 10.11 11.67
N ALA A 197 16.42 10.25 11.80
CA ALA A 197 17.02 11.52 12.22
C ALA A 197 16.51 12.64 11.30
N ASP A 198 16.17 13.78 11.90
CA ASP A 198 15.75 14.98 11.18
C ASP A 198 16.91 15.50 10.31
N THR A 199 16.98 15.05 9.08
CA THR A 199 17.92 15.60 8.08
C THR A 199 17.32 16.74 7.26
N ASP A 200 16.13 17.22 7.62
CA ASP A 200 15.44 18.32 6.93
C ASP A 200 15.70 19.71 7.55
N SER A 201 16.57 19.83 8.56
CA SER A 201 17.06 21.15 9.01
C SER A 201 18.40 21.44 8.35
N ALA A 202 18.37 22.39 7.43
CA ALA A 202 19.54 22.93 6.76
C ALA A 202 20.60 23.44 7.76
N GLY A 203 21.85 23.00 7.60
CA GLY A 203 23.06 23.71 8.00
C GLY A 203 23.43 23.60 9.46
N GLY A 204 24.35 22.71 9.77
CA GLY A 204 25.07 22.66 11.04
C GLY A 204 25.86 21.38 11.22
N ASP A 205 27.12 21.49 10.93
CA ASP A 205 28.31 20.75 11.36
C ASP A 205 28.21 19.31 11.83
N SER A 206 28.95 18.49 11.12
CA SER A 206 29.30 17.09 11.25
C SER A 206 29.65 16.61 12.65
N GLY A 207 28.82 15.80 13.21
CA GLY A 207 29.19 14.79 14.21
C GLY A 207 28.49 13.50 13.81
N VAL A 208 29.20 12.57 13.19
CA VAL A 208 28.69 11.21 12.94
C VAL A 208 28.51 10.54 14.28
N PRO A 209 27.29 10.25 14.75
CA PRO A 209 27.13 9.42 15.93
C PRO A 209 27.50 8.00 15.53
N GLU A 210 28.42 7.42 16.27
CA GLU A 210 28.81 6.02 16.21
C GLU A 210 27.55 5.14 16.31
N GLN A 211 27.31 4.32 15.29
CA GLN A 211 26.17 3.42 15.26
C GLN A 211 26.29 2.44 16.44
N PRO A 212 25.24 2.27 17.27
CA PRO A 212 25.22 1.15 18.19
C PRO A 212 25.28 -0.16 17.39
N PRO A 213 25.98 -1.18 17.89
CA PRO A 213 26.08 -2.46 17.20
C PRO A 213 24.65 -3.01 16.94
N ALA A 214 24.44 -3.47 15.72
CA ALA A 214 23.19 -4.09 15.34
C ALA A 214 22.85 -5.21 16.35
N PRO A 215 21.60 -5.26 16.88
CA PRO A 215 21.21 -6.37 17.72
C PRO A 215 21.39 -7.66 16.92
N GLY A 216 22.17 -8.59 17.49
CA GLY A 216 22.47 -9.86 16.87
C GLY A 216 21.18 -10.56 16.46
N PHE A 217 21.01 -10.78 15.17
CA PHE A 217 19.95 -11.63 14.67
C PHE A 217 20.22 -13.04 15.16
N ALA A 218 19.42 -13.52 16.09
CA ALA A 218 19.31 -14.94 16.33
C ALA A 218 18.89 -15.60 15.01
N PRO A 219 19.50 -16.74 14.62
CA PRO A 219 19.12 -17.42 13.40
C PRO A 219 17.63 -17.73 13.46
N ALA A 220 16.91 -17.31 12.40
CA ALA A 220 15.50 -17.59 12.25
C ALA A 220 15.31 -19.11 12.33
N VAL A 221 14.52 -19.55 13.28
CA VAL A 221 13.98 -20.90 13.29
C VAL A 221 13.30 -21.11 11.96
N GLU A 222 13.71 -22.15 11.22
CA GLU A 222 13.08 -22.59 9.99
C GLU A 222 11.61 -22.97 10.28
N GLY A 223 10.74 -21.98 10.19
CA GLY A 223 9.29 -22.08 10.26
C GLY A 223 8.72 -21.39 9.04
N ARG A 224 8.21 -22.20 8.15
CA ARG A 224 7.47 -21.91 6.93
C ARG A 224 6.76 -20.57 6.95
N TYR A 225 6.96 -19.79 5.82
CA TYR A 225 6.26 -18.55 5.46
C TYR A 225 6.80 -17.23 6.02
N GLY A 226 7.90 -16.79 5.47
CA GLY A 226 8.38 -15.41 5.59
C GLY A 226 8.12 -14.59 4.33
N VAL A 227 6.86 -14.36 3.94
CA VAL A 227 6.53 -13.43 2.85
C VAL A 227 6.36 -12.03 3.44
N ARG A 228 7.33 -11.15 3.21
CA ARG A 228 7.25 -9.73 3.57
C ARG A 228 6.99 -8.88 2.34
N LYS A 229 5.77 -8.31 2.25
CA LYS A 229 5.40 -7.00 1.68
C LYS A 229 5.15 -6.89 0.17
N VAL A 230 3.97 -7.21 -0.23
CA VAL A 230 3.18 -6.41 -1.17
C VAL A 230 1.92 -5.99 -0.41
N GLY A 231 1.55 -4.70 -0.43
CA GLY A 231 0.29 -4.25 0.14
C GLY A 231 -0.72 -4.04 -0.99
N PRO A 232 -1.78 -4.81 -1.10
CA PRO A 232 -2.89 -4.44 -1.97
C PRO A 232 -3.64 -3.24 -1.38
N LEU A 233 -4.07 -2.35 -2.26
CA LEU A 233 -4.98 -1.26 -1.95
C LEU A 233 -6.32 -1.60 -2.58
N PHE A 234 -7.39 -1.62 -1.81
CA PHE A 234 -8.74 -1.83 -2.30
C PHE A 234 -9.44 -0.49 -2.51
N VAL A 235 -9.91 -0.25 -3.72
CA VAL A 235 -10.72 0.92 -4.06
C VAL A 235 -11.98 0.42 -4.74
N PRO A 236 -13.18 0.65 -4.20
CA PRO A 236 -14.41 0.36 -4.93
C PRO A 236 -14.43 1.11 -6.27
N ALA A 237 -14.83 0.43 -7.34
CA ALA A 237 -14.99 1.06 -8.64
C ALA A 237 -15.92 2.26 -8.55
N ALA A 238 -15.61 3.34 -9.26
CA ALA A 238 -16.53 4.43 -9.42
C ALA A 238 -17.78 3.90 -10.12
N MET A 239 -18.96 4.28 -9.63
CA MET A 239 -20.20 4.07 -10.37
C MET A 239 -20.01 4.61 -11.80
N PRO A 240 -20.46 3.91 -12.86
CA PRO A 240 -20.44 4.47 -14.19
C PRO A 240 -21.20 5.80 -14.18
N ASP A 241 -20.59 6.82 -14.78
CA ASP A 241 -21.27 8.09 -14.99
C ASP A 241 -22.58 7.79 -15.74
N GLU A 242 -23.71 8.11 -15.12
CA GLU A 242 -25.00 8.14 -15.80
C GLU A 242 -24.93 9.28 -16.81
N GLU A 243 -24.43 9.01 -18.02
CA GLU A 243 -24.75 9.83 -19.18
C GLU A 243 -26.18 9.49 -19.59
N GLY A 244 -27.10 10.38 -19.27
CA GLY A 244 -28.47 10.40 -19.68
C GLY A 244 -28.79 11.64 -20.48
#